data_4f0faeb4653f1233628ad34e75f0567a
#
_entry.id   4f0faeb4653f1233628ad34e75f0567a
#
_cell.length_a   1.000
_cell.length_b   1.000
_cell.length_c   1.000
_cell.angle_alpha   90.00
_cell.angle_beta   90.00
_cell.angle_gamma   90.00
#
_symmetry.space_group_name_H-M   'P 1'
#
loop_
_entity.id
_entity.type
_entity.pdbx_description
1 polymer ?
#
loop_
_entity_poly.entity_id
_entity_poly.type
_entity_poly.pdbx_seq_one_letter_code
_entity_poly.pdbx_strand_id
1 'polypeptide(L)'
;QGEVAKITADLDKYGVDYDIFAMSYYSFWHCSMENMQEMAEYVQDTYGKKVVIAETSYCYTTEDGDGSGNSVSGDGDLVDGYDATVQGQADMLRDICAAADEADIMGVFYWEGTWIPVGPADADNSSIWEKYGSGWASSYSGSYDPKDAGKYYGGCSWDNQAMFDFTGHPLDSLKVFRELKYGATAPLAVEKVPDVEVSCNVGAELALPETAQV
;
A
#
# COMPACT_ATOMS: atom_id res chain seq x y z
N GLN A 1 9.93 15.14 9.84
CA GLN A 1 11.22 15.84 9.54
C GLN A 1 12.24 15.63 10.65
N GLY A 2 11.93 15.91 11.91
CA GLY A 2 12.89 15.89 13.00
C GLY A 2 13.61 14.54 13.25
N GLU A 3 12.95 13.43 13.05
CA GLU A 3 13.53 12.11 13.31
C GLU A 3 14.55 11.70 12.25
N VAL A 4 14.23 11.87 10.97
CA VAL A 4 15.19 11.57 9.88
C VAL A 4 16.44 12.43 10.03
N ALA A 5 16.27 13.74 10.22
CA ALA A 5 17.40 14.65 10.42
C ALA A 5 18.27 14.29 11.65
N LYS A 6 17.65 13.83 12.73
CA LYS A 6 18.36 13.39 13.93
C LYS A 6 19.15 12.10 13.69
N ILE A 7 18.49 11.10 13.08
CA ILE A 7 19.11 9.79 12.82
C ILE A 7 20.30 9.96 11.88
N THR A 8 20.12 10.70 10.77
CA THR A 8 21.20 10.92 9.79
C THR A 8 22.35 11.71 10.37
N ALA A 9 22.09 12.73 11.21
CA ALA A 9 23.13 13.46 11.94
C ALA A 9 23.87 12.58 12.94
N ASP A 10 23.19 11.68 13.63
CA ASP A 10 23.84 10.74 14.56
C ASP A 10 24.69 9.71 13.78
N LEU A 11 24.22 9.19 12.65
CA LEU A 11 24.99 8.29 11.78
C LEU A 11 26.30 8.96 11.31
N ASP A 12 26.21 10.19 10.84
CA ASP A 12 27.36 10.97 10.40
C ASP A 12 28.34 11.24 11.58
N LYS A 13 27.80 11.72 12.69
CA LYS A 13 28.58 12.01 13.91
C LYS A 13 29.38 10.80 14.42
N TYR A 14 28.82 9.60 14.30
CA TYR A 14 29.49 8.38 14.76
C TYR A 14 30.29 7.69 13.67
N GLY A 15 30.38 8.29 12.47
CA GLY A 15 31.16 7.78 11.35
C GLY A 15 30.64 6.43 10.83
N VAL A 16 29.34 6.22 10.88
CA VAL A 16 28.73 4.99 10.36
C VAL A 16 28.80 5.00 8.83
N ASP A 17 29.48 3.98 8.29
CA ASP A 17 29.60 3.82 6.84
C ASP A 17 28.39 3.08 6.29
N TYR A 18 27.65 3.73 5.38
CA TYR A 18 26.49 3.17 4.67
C TYR A 18 26.31 3.87 3.31
N ASP A 19 25.74 3.17 2.35
CA ASP A 19 25.49 3.68 1.00
C ASP A 19 24.08 4.22 0.81
N ILE A 20 23.10 3.59 1.48
CA ILE A 20 21.69 3.84 1.26
C ILE A 20 21.00 4.09 2.60
N PHE A 21 20.23 5.15 2.67
CA PHE A 21 19.31 5.42 3.77
C PHE A 21 17.93 4.87 3.41
N ALA A 22 17.49 3.86 4.14
CA ALA A 22 16.19 3.23 3.94
C ALA A 22 15.19 3.77 4.96
N MET A 23 14.02 4.19 4.51
CA MET A 23 12.95 4.65 5.38
C MET A 23 11.61 4.03 5.03
N SER A 24 10.74 3.84 6.02
CA SER A 24 9.34 3.48 5.84
C SER A 24 8.52 4.73 5.60
N TYR A 25 7.61 4.66 4.63
CA TYR A 25 6.66 5.72 4.34
C TYR A 25 5.25 5.16 4.20
N TYR A 26 4.39 5.50 5.13
CA TYR A 26 2.96 5.18 5.11
C TYR A 26 2.16 6.49 5.12
N SER A 27 1.46 6.78 4.04
CA SER A 27 0.74 8.04 3.84
C SER A 27 -0.31 8.33 4.91
N PHE A 28 -0.92 7.29 5.46
CA PHE A 28 -1.94 7.39 6.51
C PHE A 28 -1.37 7.60 7.93
N TRP A 29 -0.07 7.42 8.15
CA TRP A 29 0.59 7.63 9.45
C TRP A 29 1.62 8.73 9.45
N HIS A 30 2.26 8.92 8.32
CA HIS A 30 3.38 9.84 8.22
C HIS A 30 2.94 11.19 7.62
N CYS A 31 3.85 11.89 7.05
CA CYS A 31 3.62 13.18 6.42
C CYS A 31 3.11 13.03 4.97
N SER A 32 2.89 14.16 4.30
CA SER A 32 2.55 14.19 2.87
C SER A 32 3.69 13.66 1.99
N MET A 33 3.39 13.38 0.70
CA MET A 33 4.40 12.95 -0.27
C MET A 33 5.47 14.04 -0.49
N GLU A 34 5.09 15.30 -0.47
CA GLU A 34 6.04 16.44 -0.56
C GLU A 34 7.02 16.42 0.61
N ASN A 35 6.56 16.12 1.83
CA ASN A 35 7.46 16.01 2.96
C ASN A 35 8.37 14.76 2.87
N MET A 36 7.91 13.68 2.27
CA MET A 36 8.74 12.50 1.95
C MET A 36 9.86 12.89 0.98
N GLN A 37 9.53 13.62 -0.09
CA GLN A 37 10.50 14.14 -1.05
C GLN A 37 11.52 15.07 -0.36
N GLU A 38 11.08 16.06 0.41
CA GLU A 38 11.95 16.95 1.19
C GLU A 38 12.90 16.19 2.12
N MET A 39 12.45 15.09 2.72
CA MET A 39 13.29 14.25 3.55
C MET A 39 14.36 13.53 2.74
N ALA A 40 14.01 12.97 1.59
CA ALA A 40 14.95 12.31 0.72
C ALA A 40 16.01 13.30 0.20
N GLU A 41 15.58 14.44 -0.32
CA GLU A 41 16.47 15.52 -0.77
C GLU A 41 17.42 15.99 0.34
N TYR A 42 16.90 16.17 1.56
CA TYR A 42 17.73 16.54 2.70
C TYR A 42 18.85 15.52 2.96
N VAL A 43 18.56 14.24 2.91
CA VAL A 43 19.55 13.16 3.12
C VAL A 43 20.57 13.13 1.98
N GLN A 44 20.11 13.25 0.75
CA GLN A 44 20.93 13.26 -0.45
C GLN A 44 21.88 14.47 -0.45
N ASP A 45 21.36 15.66 -0.24
CA ASP A 45 22.13 16.92 -0.31
C ASP A 45 23.09 17.09 0.86
N THR A 46 22.68 16.69 2.06
CA THR A 46 23.48 16.91 3.26
C THR A 46 24.57 15.85 3.45
N TYR A 47 24.26 14.59 3.12
CA TYR A 47 25.13 13.45 3.43
C TYR A 47 25.62 12.71 2.19
N GLY A 48 25.13 13.07 0.98
CA GLY A 48 25.50 12.40 -0.26
C GLY A 48 25.06 10.94 -0.32
N LYS A 49 24.03 10.57 0.45
CA LYS A 49 23.53 9.19 0.54
C LYS A 49 22.31 9.00 -0.36
N LYS A 50 22.20 7.81 -0.93
CA LYS A 50 21.00 7.44 -1.68
C LYS A 50 19.86 7.12 -0.71
N VAL A 51 18.61 7.29 -1.18
CA VAL A 51 17.42 7.00 -0.37
C VAL A 51 16.57 5.93 -1.04
N VAL A 52 15.92 5.10 -0.25
CA VAL A 52 14.94 4.10 -0.68
C VAL A 52 13.75 4.10 0.27
N ILE A 53 12.54 3.94 -0.26
CA ILE A 53 11.36 3.62 0.55
C ILE A 53 11.32 2.11 0.73
N ALA A 54 11.70 1.66 1.92
CA ALA A 54 11.79 0.23 2.26
C ALA A 54 10.42 -0.38 2.57
N GLU A 55 9.46 0.45 2.94
CA GLU A 55 8.11 0.02 3.29
C GLU A 55 7.08 1.07 2.89
N THR A 56 6.04 0.64 2.22
CA THR A 56 4.79 1.38 2.03
C THR A 56 3.66 0.41 1.76
N SER A 57 2.44 0.79 2.08
CA SER A 57 1.22 0.07 1.72
C SER A 57 0.01 0.99 1.73
N TYR A 58 -1.11 0.53 1.19
CA TYR A 58 -2.41 1.18 1.31
C TYR A 58 -3.53 0.15 1.27
N CYS A 59 -4.67 0.46 1.89
CA CYS A 59 -5.79 -0.46 1.97
C CYS A 59 -6.63 -0.49 0.68
N TYR A 60 -7.18 -1.67 0.34
CA TYR A 60 -8.16 -1.84 -0.72
C TYR A 60 -9.61 -1.92 -0.18
N THR A 61 -9.76 -1.99 1.12
CA THR A 61 -11.04 -2.01 1.85
C THR A 61 -10.80 -1.60 3.29
N THR A 62 -11.84 -1.16 4.01
CA THR A 62 -11.81 -0.96 5.47
C THR A 62 -12.33 -2.18 6.23
N GLU A 63 -12.76 -3.24 5.53
CA GLU A 63 -13.19 -4.48 6.16
C GLU A 63 -12.00 -5.22 6.79
N ASP A 64 -12.31 -6.04 7.79
CA ASP A 64 -11.36 -6.87 8.52
C ASP A 64 -11.66 -8.35 8.21
N GLY A 65 -10.71 -9.04 7.65
CA GLY A 65 -10.89 -10.41 7.17
C GLY A 65 -10.76 -11.46 8.25
N ASP A 66 -10.15 -11.16 9.39
CA ASP A 66 -9.90 -12.13 10.46
C ASP A 66 -10.42 -11.71 11.85
N GLY A 67 -10.90 -10.48 12.01
CA GLY A 67 -11.45 -9.98 13.26
C GLY A 67 -10.40 -9.51 14.29
N SER A 68 -9.14 -9.35 13.88
CA SER A 68 -8.08 -8.86 14.77
C SER A 68 -7.98 -7.35 14.86
N GLY A 69 -8.65 -6.64 13.96
CA GLY A 69 -8.57 -5.19 13.79
C GLY A 69 -7.39 -4.77 12.88
N ASN A 70 -7.68 -3.85 11.96
CA ASN A 70 -6.74 -3.37 10.98
C ASN A 70 -6.12 -2.01 11.34
N SER A 71 -4.90 -1.77 10.85
CA SER A 71 -4.20 -0.48 10.99
C SER A 71 -4.91 0.67 10.28
N VAL A 72 -5.64 0.37 9.22
CA VAL A 72 -6.57 1.26 8.53
C VAL A 72 -7.95 0.61 8.59
N SER A 73 -8.84 1.12 9.42
CA SER A 73 -10.09 0.45 9.80
C SER A 73 -11.36 1.25 9.50
N GLY A 74 -11.23 2.47 9.02
CA GLY A 74 -12.38 3.34 8.72
C GLY A 74 -12.00 4.60 7.96
N ASP A 75 -13.01 5.34 7.54
CA ASP A 75 -12.85 6.56 6.73
C ASP A 75 -11.93 7.61 7.39
N GLY A 76 -11.87 7.63 8.73
CA GLY A 76 -11.00 8.55 9.46
C GLY A 76 -9.50 8.26 9.36
N ASP A 77 -9.14 7.08 8.89
CA ASP A 77 -7.76 6.64 8.70
C ASP A 77 -7.28 6.85 7.27
N LEU A 78 -8.20 7.20 6.34
CA LEU A 78 -7.89 7.36 4.93
C LEU A 78 -7.17 8.68 4.64
N VAL A 79 -6.41 8.68 3.57
CA VAL A 79 -5.77 9.89 3.03
C VAL A 79 -6.72 10.56 2.05
N ASP A 80 -6.89 11.86 2.18
CA ASP A 80 -7.76 12.64 1.30
C ASP A 80 -7.42 12.40 -0.19
N GLY A 81 -8.44 12.05 -0.97
CA GLY A 81 -8.31 11.75 -2.39
C GLY A 81 -8.03 10.28 -2.73
N TYR A 82 -7.89 9.40 -1.72
CA TYR A 82 -7.66 7.97 -1.93
C TYR A 82 -8.67 7.14 -1.13
N ASP A 83 -9.64 6.57 -1.84
CA ASP A 83 -10.64 5.72 -1.23
C ASP A 83 -10.07 4.34 -0.84
N ALA A 84 -10.69 3.68 0.14
CA ALA A 84 -10.39 2.28 0.48
C ALA A 84 -11.00 1.34 -0.57
N THR A 85 -10.41 1.31 -1.75
CA THR A 85 -10.79 0.49 -2.91
C THR A 85 -9.56 -0.07 -3.60
N VAL A 86 -9.75 -1.10 -4.43
CA VAL A 86 -8.67 -1.65 -5.26
C VAL A 86 -8.03 -0.57 -6.14
N GLN A 87 -8.84 0.36 -6.67
CA GLN A 87 -8.33 1.48 -7.45
C GLN A 87 -7.57 2.47 -6.56
N GLY A 88 -8.11 2.85 -5.40
CA GLY A 88 -7.44 3.76 -4.47
C GLY A 88 -6.10 3.21 -3.97
N GLN A 89 -6.00 1.89 -3.73
CA GLN A 89 -4.74 1.23 -3.42
C GLN A 89 -3.72 1.37 -4.57
N ALA A 90 -4.16 1.17 -5.81
CA ALA A 90 -3.31 1.30 -7.00
C ALA A 90 -2.87 2.76 -7.21
N ASP A 91 -3.79 3.71 -7.05
CA ASP A 91 -3.52 5.13 -7.22
C ASP A 91 -2.53 5.65 -6.18
N MET A 92 -2.70 5.27 -4.91
CA MET A 92 -1.76 5.62 -3.84
C MET A 92 -0.34 5.10 -4.15
N LEU A 93 -0.20 3.84 -4.54
CA LEU A 93 1.12 3.29 -4.87
C LEU A 93 1.73 3.96 -6.11
N ARG A 94 0.92 4.24 -7.13
CA ARG A 94 1.37 4.97 -8.32
C ARG A 94 1.92 6.34 -7.94
N ASP A 95 1.20 7.08 -7.10
CA ASP A 95 1.55 8.46 -6.77
C ASP A 95 2.76 8.50 -5.82
N ILE A 96 2.89 7.55 -4.89
CA ILE A 96 4.12 7.39 -4.09
C ILE A 96 5.32 7.10 -5.00
N CYS A 97 5.16 6.22 -6.00
CA CYS A 97 6.25 5.91 -6.93
C CYS A 97 6.61 7.13 -7.81
N ALA A 98 5.62 7.92 -8.24
CA ALA A 98 5.86 9.15 -9.00
C ALA A 98 6.61 10.19 -8.15
N ALA A 99 6.17 10.42 -6.91
CA ALA A 99 6.84 11.32 -5.99
C ALA A 99 8.28 10.84 -5.65
N ALA A 100 8.47 9.53 -5.55
CA ALA A 100 9.79 8.95 -5.31
C ALA A 100 10.74 9.17 -6.52
N ASP A 101 10.24 9.00 -7.75
CA ASP A 101 11.00 9.24 -8.98
C ASP A 101 11.41 10.71 -9.12
N GLU A 102 10.49 11.65 -8.82
CA GLU A 102 10.75 13.07 -8.84
C GLU A 102 11.85 13.53 -7.86
N ALA A 103 12.01 12.82 -6.74
CA ALA A 103 13.02 13.10 -5.71
C ALA A 103 14.27 12.20 -5.80
N ASP A 104 14.52 11.56 -6.93
CA ASP A 104 15.65 10.62 -7.13
C ASP A 104 15.74 9.52 -6.04
N ILE A 105 14.60 9.09 -5.48
CA ILE A 105 14.54 7.96 -4.59
C ILE A 105 14.70 6.68 -5.41
N MET A 106 15.63 5.81 -5.00
CA MET A 106 16.06 4.64 -5.78
C MET A 106 14.97 3.62 -6.07
N GLY A 107 13.93 3.57 -5.23
CA GLY A 107 12.83 2.62 -5.40
C GLY A 107 11.90 2.59 -4.19
N VAL A 108 10.80 1.88 -4.39
CA VAL A 108 9.73 1.71 -3.40
C VAL A 108 9.45 0.22 -3.24
N PHE A 109 9.44 -0.26 -2.00
CA PHE A 109 9.06 -1.63 -1.66
C PHE A 109 7.68 -1.63 -1.01
N TYR A 110 6.78 -2.47 -1.53
CA TYR A 110 5.47 -2.66 -0.94
C TYR A 110 5.56 -3.62 0.24
N TRP A 111 5.03 -3.20 1.40
CA TRP A 111 5.07 -3.97 2.64
C TRP A 111 3.95 -5.00 2.68
N GLU A 112 4.32 -6.25 2.95
CA GLU A 112 3.39 -7.35 3.24
C GLU A 112 2.27 -7.57 2.22
N GLY A 113 2.56 -7.34 0.95
CA GLY A 113 1.58 -7.43 -0.14
C GLY A 113 0.91 -8.80 -0.30
N THR A 114 1.35 -9.84 0.42
CA THR A 114 0.79 -11.20 0.42
C THR A 114 0.20 -11.63 1.77
N TRP A 115 0.11 -10.73 2.74
CA TRP A 115 -0.42 -11.04 4.07
C TRP A 115 -1.95 -10.97 4.06
N ILE A 116 -2.55 -12.11 3.77
CA ILE A 116 -3.99 -12.34 3.82
C ILE A 116 -4.38 -13.02 5.14
N PRO A 117 -5.65 -13.00 5.54
CA PRO A 117 -6.13 -13.68 6.72
C PRO A 117 -5.78 -15.19 6.73
N VAL A 118 -5.34 -15.69 7.89
CA VAL A 118 -5.05 -17.13 8.10
C VAL A 118 -6.05 -17.70 9.11
N GLY A 119 -7.33 -17.59 8.77
CA GLY A 119 -8.44 -17.94 9.65
C GLY A 119 -8.75 -16.86 10.70
N PRO A 120 -9.86 -17.02 11.45
CA PRO A 120 -10.32 -16.03 12.40
C PRO A 120 -9.38 -15.89 13.60
N ALA A 121 -9.11 -14.65 14.01
CA ALA A 121 -8.20 -14.34 15.12
C ALA A 121 -8.75 -14.70 16.49
N ASP A 122 -10.07 -14.84 16.63
CA ASP A 122 -10.80 -15.15 17.86
C ASP A 122 -11.03 -16.66 18.09
N ALA A 123 -10.50 -17.50 17.22
CA ALA A 123 -10.62 -18.95 17.30
C ALA A 123 -9.25 -19.63 17.23
N ASP A 124 -9.18 -20.92 17.56
CA ASP A 124 -7.96 -21.72 17.37
C ASP A 124 -7.70 -21.94 15.88
N ASN A 125 -6.87 -21.10 15.31
CA ASN A 125 -6.42 -21.17 13.91
C ASN A 125 -5.01 -21.77 13.76
N SER A 126 -4.46 -22.36 14.81
CA SER A 126 -3.10 -22.90 14.85
C SER A 126 -2.79 -23.88 13.73
N SER A 127 -3.74 -24.77 13.39
CA SER A 127 -3.56 -25.74 12.31
C SER A 127 -3.52 -25.08 10.92
N ILE A 128 -4.19 -23.96 10.74
CA ILE A 128 -4.20 -23.17 9.50
C ILE A 128 -2.87 -22.43 9.38
N TRP A 129 -2.43 -21.76 10.46
CA TRP A 129 -1.12 -21.12 10.54
C TRP A 129 0.02 -22.09 10.28
N GLU A 130 -0.03 -23.29 10.87
CA GLU A 130 1.00 -24.32 10.66
C GLU A 130 1.10 -24.75 9.20
N LYS A 131 -0.02 -24.78 8.47
CA LYS A 131 -0.06 -25.24 7.09
C LYS A 131 0.18 -24.12 6.08
N TYR A 132 -0.36 -22.94 6.30
CA TYR A 132 -0.40 -21.86 5.32
C TYR A 132 0.23 -20.55 5.80
N GLY A 133 0.38 -20.38 7.10
CA GLY A 133 1.06 -19.22 7.67
C GLY A 133 2.52 -19.21 7.28
N SER A 134 3.11 -18.04 7.25
CA SER A 134 4.50 -17.85 6.90
C SER A 134 5.35 -17.52 8.11
N GLY A 135 6.64 -17.73 7.95
CA GLY A 135 7.65 -17.17 8.81
C GLY A 135 7.61 -17.68 10.25
N TRP A 136 7.81 -16.79 11.16
CA TRP A 136 8.05 -17.04 12.58
C TRP A 136 6.88 -17.66 13.35
N ALA A 137 5.66 -17.49 12.88
CA ALA A 137 4.46 -18.02 13.56
C ALA A 137 4.29 -19.53 13.42
N SER A 138 4.95 -20.19 12.48
CA SER A 138 4.86 -21.63 12.27
C SER A 138 5.99 -22.39 13.00
N SER A 139 5.82 -23.71 13.22
CA SER A 139 6.87 -24.55 13.80
C SER A 139 8.14 -24.63 12.96
N TYR A 140 8.06 -24.31 11.66
CA TYR A 140 9.21 -24.25 10.76
C TYR A 140 10.22 -23.19 11.13
N SER A 141 9.82 -22.13 11.85
CA SER A 141 10.73 -21.11 12.34
C SER A 141 11.60 -21.56 13.54
N GLY A 142 11.34 -22.72 14.10
CA GLY A 142 11.98 -23.20 15.31
C GLY A 142 13.49 -23.29 15.28
N SER A 143 14.11 -23.33 14.10
CA SER A 143 15.58 -23.32 13.95
C SER A 143 16.23 -21.96 14.20
N TYR A 144 15.51 -20.87 13.93
CA TYR A 144 16.02 -19.50 14.11
C TYR A 144 15.27 -18.70 15.18
N ASP A 145 14.07 -19.12 15.54
CA ASP A 145 13.29 -18.53 16.64
C ASP A 145 12.65 -19.62 17.52
N PRO A 146 13.46 -20.34 18.31
CA PRO A 146 12.98 -21.48 19.12
C PRO A 146 12.08 -21.05 20.29
N LYS A 147 12.04 -19.76 20.62
CA LYS A 147 11.22 -19.25 21.73
C LYS A 147 9.78 -19.00 21.32
N ASP A 148 9.56 -18.49 20.12
CA ASP A 148 8.27 -18.01 19.66
C ASP A 148 7.68 -18.83 18.50
N ALA A 149 8.47 -19.69 17.87
CA ALA A 149 8.00 -20.58 16.81
C ALA A 149 6.75 -21.36 17.20
N GLY A 150 5.71 -21.24 16.41
CA GLY A 150 4.44 -21.92 16.63
C GLY A 150 3.61 -21.46 17.84
N LYS A 151 3.90 -20.26 18.39
CA LYS A 151 3.20 -19.72 19.57
C LYS A 151 2.22 -18.62 19.26
N TYR A 152 2.38 -17.95 18.14
CA TYR A 152 1.55 -16.80 17.76
C TYR A 152 0.64 -17.17 16.61
N TYR A 153 -0.62 -17.34 16.94
CA TYR A 153 -1.69 -17.71 16.02
C TYR A 153 -2.78 -16.61 16.03
N GLY A 154 -2.36 -15.35 16.08
CA GLY A 154 -3.25 -14.22 16.06
C GLY A 154 -3.71 -13.86 14.65
N GLY A 155 -4.38 -12.74 14.54
CA GLY A 155 -4.77 -12.16 13.27
C GLY A 155 -3.70 -11.27 12.66
N CYS A 156 -4.02 -10.70 11.51
CA CYS A 156 -3.18 -9.80 10.75
C CYS A 156 -3.81 -8.40 10.69
N SER A 157 -3.18 -7.40 11.29
CA SER A 157 -3.65 -6.01 11.21
C SER A 157 -3.33 -5.32 9.87
N TRP A 158 -2.88 -6.07 8.88
CA TRP A 158 -2.50 -5.62 7.54
C TRP A 158 -3.22 -6.35 6.41
N ASP A 159 -4.16 -7.23 6.70
CA ASP A 159 -4.79 -8.09 5.73
C ASP A 159 -5.56 -7.32 4.64
N ASN A 160 -6.11 -6.16 4.99
CA ASN A 160 -6.79 -5.27 4.04
C ASN A 160 -5.85 -4.38 3.21
N GLN A 161 -4.54 -4.52 3.37
CA GLN A 161 -3.51 -3.83 2.60
C GLN A 161 -2.73 -4.77 1.66
N ALA A 162 -3.05 -6.07 1.67
CA ALA A 162 -2.47 -7.02 0.73
C ALA A 162 -2.85 -6.69 -0.73
N MET A 163 -2.08 -7.21 -1.68
CA MET A 163 -2.38 -7.18 -3.12
C MET A 163 -3.28 -8.36 -3.56
N PHE A 164 -3.88 -9.01 -2.57
CA PHE A 164 -4.79 -10.15 -2.72
C PHE A 164 -6.00 -9.92 -1.82
N ASP A 165 -7.16 -10.41 -2.24
CA ASP A 165 -8.35 -10.40 -1.39
C ASP A 165 -8.20 -11.36 -0.19
N PHE A 166 -9.15 -11.31 0.74
CA PHE A 166 -9.12 -12.15 1.94
C PHE A 166 -9.16 -13.66 1.66
N THR A 167 -9.43 -14.05 0.42
CA THR A 167 -9.46 -15.46 -0.02
C THR A 167 -8.24 -15.85 -0.85
N GLY A 168 -7.31 -14.91 -1.09
CA GLY A 168 -6.05 -15.13 -1.78
C GLY A 168 -6.13 -14.96 -3.31
N HIS A 169 -7.19 -14.36 -3.84
CA HIS A 169 -7.24 -14.01 -5.26
C HIS A 169 -6.52 -12.68 -5.50
N PRO A 170 -5.69 -12.57 -6.54
CA PRO A 170 -4.98 -11.33 -6.84
C PRO A 170 -5.96 -10.21 -7.18
N LEU A 171 -5.73 -9.05 -6.58
CA LEU A 171 -6.46 -7.83 -6.89
C LEU A 171 -5.92 -7.19 -8.18
N ASP A 172 -6.74 -6.39 -8.84
CA ASP A 172 -6.30 -5.66 -10.03
C ASP A 172 -5.21 -4.63 -9.72
N SER A 173 -5.13 -4.11 -8.49
CA SER A 173 -4.06 -3.26 -8.00
C SER A 173 -2.67 -3.88 -8.11
N LEU A 174 -2.53 -5.20 -8.09
CA LEU A 174 -1.27 -5.90 -8.32
C LEU A 174 -0.65 -5.58 -9.70
N LYS A 175 -1.46 -5.16 -10.67
CA LYS A 175 -1.01 -4.79 -12.02
C LYS A 175 -0.20 -3.49 -12.03
N VAL A 176 -0.33 -2.64 -10.99
CA VAL A 176 0.35 -1.34 -10.91
C VAL A 176 1.86 -1.46 -11.10
N PHE A 177 2.50 -2.49 -10.57
CA PHE A 177 3.94 -2.72 -10.75
C PHE A 177 4.35 -2.89 -12.21
N ARG A 178 3.51 -3.57 -12.99
CA ARG A 178 3.74 -3.71 -14.42
C ARG A 178 3.49 -2.40 -15.16
N GLU A 179 2.44 -1.70 -14.76
CA GLU A 179 2.01 -0.44 -15.38
C GLU A 179 3.02 0.68 -15.11
N LEU A 180 3.59 0.76 -13.92
CA LEU A 180 4.69 1.66 -13.60
C LEU A 180 5.91 1.42 -14.49
N LYS A 181 6.22 0.15 -14.77
CA LYS A 181 7.41 -0.21 -15.56
C LYS A 181 7.23 -0.02 -17.06
N TYR A 182 6.05 -0.31 -17.60
CA TYR A 182 5.82 -0.41 -19.04
C TYR A 182 4.83 0.62 -19.57
N GLY A 183 4.29 1.47 -18.71
CA GLY A 183 3.21 2.37 -18.99
C GLY A 183 1.84 1.71 -18.84
N ALA A 184 0.88 2.46 -18.34
CA ALA A 184 -0.49 2.01 -18.20
C ALA A 184 -1.13 1.84 -19.59
N THR A 185 -1.64 0.65 -19.86
CA THR A 185 -2.49 0.36 -21.02
C THR A 185 -3.95 0.17 -20.60
N ALA A 186 -4.27 0.40 -19.33
CA ALA A 186 -5.61 0.30 -18.84
C ALA A 186 -6.50 1.33 -19.55
N PRO A 187 -7.66 0.94 -20.08
CA PRO A 187 -8.67 1.92 -20.43
C PRO A 187 -9.00 2.71 -19.17
N LEU A 188 -9.15 4.02 -19.30
CA LEU A 188 -9.68 4.85 -18.22
C LEU A 188 -10.93 4.16 -17.68
N ALA A 189 -10.91 3.79 -16.42
CA ALA A 189 -12.09 3.25 -15.78
C ALA A 189 -13.11 4.38 -15.71
N VAL A 190 -14.19 4.25 -16.46
CA VAL A 190 -15.30 5.18 -16.36
C VAL A 190 -16.06 4.82 -15.09
N GLU A 191 -15.76 5.49 -13.99
CA GLU A 191 -16.38 5.20 -12.69
C GLU A 191 -17.88 5.51 -12.69
N LYS A 192 -18.32 6.51 -13.43
CA LYS A 192 -19.73 6.84 -13.56
C LYS A 192 -20.00 7.56 -14.88
N VAL A 193 -20.84 6.99 -15.71
CA VAL A 193 -21.45 7.73 -16.80
C VAL A 193 -22.64 8.48 -16.20
N PRO A 194 -22.67 9.83 -16.23
CA PRO A 194 -23.84 10.56 -15.76
C PRO A 194 -25.08 10.18 -16.56
N ASP A 195 -26.22 10.09 -15.87
CA ASP A 195 -27.50 9.87 -16.53
C ASP A 195 -27.77 11.03 -17.51
N VAL A 196 -28.02 10.70 -18.77
CA VAL A 196 -28.35 11.69 -19.79
C VAL A 196 -29.85 11.72 -19.97
N GLU A 197 -30.50 12.79 -19.51
CA GLU A 197 -31.93 13.01 -19.76
C GLU A 197 -32.12 13.60 -21.18
N VAL A 198 -32.84 12.87 -22.00
CA VAL A 198 -33.17 13.30 -23.36
C VAL A 198 -34.68 13.39 -23.49
N SER A 199 -35.18 14.51 -23.94
CA SER A 199 -36.60 14.70 -24.20
C SER A 199 -36.86 14.86 -25.68
N CYS A 200 -37.94 14.22 -26.21
CA CYS A 200 -38.40 14.40 -27.55
C CYS A 200 -39.93 14.59 -27.57
N ASN A 201 -40.42 15.23 -28.60
CA ASN A 201 -41.86 15.32 -28.81
C ASN A 201 -42.45 13.96 -29.24
N VAL A 202 -43.70 13.70 -28.87
CA VAL A 202 -44.39 12.47 -29.27
C VAL A 202 -44.41 12.35 -30.79
N GLY A 203 -43.83 11.26 -31.32
CA GLY A 203 -43.72 11.00 -32.75
C GLY A 203 -42.44 11.52 -33.43
N ALA A 204 -41.55 12.17 -32.70
CA ALA A 204 -40.22 12.52 -33.18
C ALA A 204 -39.22 11.39 -32.90
N GLU A 205 -38.18 11.30 -33.71
CA GLU A 205 -37.08 10.36 -33.53
C GLU A 205 -36.18 10.83 -32.34
N LEU A 206 -35.85 9.93 -31.41
CA LEU A 206 -34.99 10.23 -30.27
C LEU A 206 -33.56 10.35 -30.77
N ALA A 207 -32.97 11.55 -30.67
CA ALA A 207 -31.57 11.76 -30.91
C ALA A 207 -30.78 11.59 -29.61
N LEU A 208 -29.93 10.56 -29.51
CA LEU A 208 -29.02 10.38 -28.44
C LEU A 208 -27.72 11.16 -28.72
N PRO A 209 -27.06 11.73 -27.70
CA PRO A 209 -25.75 12.37 -27.89
C PRO A 209 -24.72 11.31 -28.34
N GLU A 210 -23.88 11.68 -29.30
CA GLU A 210 -22.81 10.78 -29.80
C GLU A 210 -21.69 10.59 -28.79
N THR A 211 -21.56 11.47 -27.79
CA THR A 211 -20.55 11.42 -26.76
C THR A 211 -21.14 11.80 -25.41
N ALA A 212 -20.71 11.12 -24.35
CA ALA A 212 -20.91 11.55 -22.97
C ALA A 212 -19.58 12.11 -22.42
N GLN A 213 -19.64 13.27 -21.75
CA GLN A 213 -18.48 13.74 -20.98
C GLN A 213 -18.45 12.97 -19.64
N VAL A 214 -17.33 12.36 -19.33
CA VAL A 214 -17.03 11.62 -18.11
C VAL A 214 -16.08 12.47 -17.30
#